data_51089f3f1b2175ebd5c6454900c8cd04
#
_entry.id   51089f3f1b2175ebd5c6454900c8cd04
#
_cell.length_a   1.000
_cell.length_b   1.000
_cell.length_c   1.000
_cell.angle_alpha   90.00
_cell.angle_beta   90.00
_cell.angle_gamma   90.00
#
_symmetry.space_group_name_H-M   'P 1'
#
loop_
_entity.id
_entity.type
_entity.pdbx_description
1 polymer ?
#
loop_
_entity_poly.entity_id
_entity_poly.type
_entity_poly.pdbx_seq_one_letter_code
_entity_poly.pdbx_strand_id
1 'polypeptide(L)'
;DLHSFPTRRSSDLLSLDEMGYVMNVGPKLDYFYLHETDDATPIPADHAGYFDLTSSDSATDLRRETTLALEQLSIPVAYSYHSNAPSQNAIELRYAEAVTCADNIMTARLIIRQQAHAHGLMASFMPKPFSGTSGSGMYLYQSLFDHEGTNLFWGPKSEHVAHLSELGRSYVAGLLKYASEFLLVTNPTVNSYKRLVANGEVPIFATWGRKNRAALVRVPTHKPGKHQATRVELRSPDPAANPYLAIAASLAAGVRGIKEGLKLPEESFSGLEDLSERELTRRGIHRLPRTLGEAIKSFDKSELMRETLGGHICDYLVEQKWREWDEYCSVVTDWERKTYYAGI
;
A
#
# COMPACT_ATOMS: atom_id res chain seq x y z
N ASP A 1 -15.79 29.10 -2.46
CA ASP A 1 -16.74 28.11 -3.01
C ASP A 1 -16.40 26.75 -2.40
N LEU A 2 -17.11 26.37 -1.33
CA LEU A 2 -16.91 25.12 -0.58
C LEU A 2 -17.34 23.86 -1.36
N HIS A 3 -17.74 24.02 -2.61
CA HIS A 3 -18.18 22.94 -3.50
C HIS A 3 -17.10 22.41 -4.45
N SER A 4 -15.88 22.92 -4.40
CA SER A 4 -14.78 22.50 -5.29
C SER A 4 -13.81 21.47 -4.72
N PHE A 5 -13.97 21.05 -3.47
CA PHE A 5 -13.27 19.84 -3.02
C PHE A 5 -13.92 18.62 -3.69
N PRO A 6 -13.11 17.68 -4.23
CA PRO A 6 -13.68 16.45 -4.74
C PRO A 6 -14.55 15.87 -3.63
N THR A 7 -15.84 15.81 -3.91
CA THR A 7 -16.81 15.18 -3.00
C THR A 7 -16.23 13.83 -2.59
N ARG A 8 -16.45 13.40 -1.36
CA ARG A 8 -15.96 12.13 -0.77
C ARG A 8 -16.23 10.88 -1.64
N ARG A 9 -16.92 11.03 -2.75
CA ARG A 9 -17.19 10.00 -3.76
C ARG A 9 -16.38 10.33 -5.01
N SER A 10 -15.36 9.49 -5.31
CA SER A 10 -14.70 9.53 -6.61
C SER A 10 -15.68 9.08 -7.71
N SER A 11 -15.43 9.50 -8.96
CA SER A 11 -16.20 9.05 -10.13
C SER A 11 -16.28 7.52 -10.22
N ASP A 12 -15.25 6.81 -9.73
CA ASP A 12 -15.18 5.35 -9.75
C ASP A 12 -16.09 4.69 -8.73
N LEU A 13 -16.29 5.30 -7.55
CA LEU A 13 -17.27 4.81 -6.57
C LEU A 13 -18.70 4.98 -7.10
N LEU A 14 -19.00 6.09 -7.82
CA LEU A 14 -20.27 6.25 -8.50
C LEU A 14 -20.45 5.22 -9.63
N SER A 15 -19.39 4.97 -10.42
CA SER A 15 -19.40 3.95 -11.46
C SER A 15 -19.57 2.53 -10.90
N LEU A 16 -19.06 2.24 -9.69
CA LEU A 16 -19.31 0.97 -9.00
C LEU A 16 -20.78 0.81 -8.59
N ASP A 17 -21.37 1.87 -8.04
CA ASP A 17 -22.77 1.86 -7.62
C ASP A 17 -23.69 1.63 -8.82
N GLU A 18 -23.41 2.26 -9.98
CA GLU A 18 -24.08 2.01 -11.26
C GLU A 18 -23.91 0.56 -11.74
N MET A 19 -22.78 -0.09 -11.42
CA MET A 19 -22.55 -1.52 -11.71
C MET A 19 -23.21 -2.45 -10.69
N GLY A 20 -23.82 -1.91 -9.62
CA GLY A 20 -24.39 -2.68 -8.51
C GLY A 20 -23.34 -3.26 -7.56
N TYR A 21 -22.17 -2.65 -7.44
CA TYR A 21 -21.08 -3.13 -6.63
C TYR A 21 -20.72 -2.19 -5.49
N VAL A 22 -20.28 -2.78 -4.36
CA VAL A 22 -19.75 -2.07 -3.20
C VAL A 22 -18.32 -2.53 -2.96
N MET A 23 -17.38 -1.59 -2.81
CA MET A 23 -16.00 -1.90 -2.45
C MET A 23 -15.81 -1.91 -0.94
N ASN A 24 -15.32 -3.02 -0.41
CA ASN A 24 -14.81 -3.12 0.95
C ASN A 24 -13.29 -3.18 0.97
N VAL A 25 -12.68 -2.44 1.89
CA VAL A 25 -11.23 -2.36 2.09
C VAL A 25 -10.89 -2.62 3.54
N GLY A 26 -9.91 -3.50 3.80
CA GLY A 26 -9.30 -3.70 5.10
C GLY A 26 -7.84 -3.22 5.04
N PRO A 27 -7.43 -2.22 5.82
CA PRO A 27 -6.07 -1.73 5.77
C PRO A 27 -5.21 -2.42 6.83
N LYS A 28 -3.95 -2.66 6.48
CA LYS A 28 -2.88 -2.94 7.42
C LYS A 28 -1.83 -1.84 7.31
N LEU A 29 -1.55 -1.15 8.41
CA LEU A 29 -0.54 -0.09 8.47
C LEU A 29 0.66 -0.56 9.29
N ASP A 30 1.84 -0.44 8.71
CA ASP A 30 3.09 -0.50 9.46
C ASP A 30 3.54 0.93 9.81
N TYR A 31 4.15 1.10 10.98
CA TYR A 31 4.69 2.37 11.47
C TYR A 31 5.77 2.13 12.51
N PHE A 32 6.52 3.17 12.89
CA PHE A 32 7.57 3.09 13.89
C PHE A 32 7.25 3.96 15.09
N TYR A 33 7.57 3.47 16.30
CA TYR A 33 7.72 4.30 17.49
C TYR A 33 9.20 4.63 17.69
N LEU A 34 9.51 5.91 17.76
CA LEU A 34 10.89 6.41 17.80
C LEU A 34 11.06 7.36 18.97
N HIS A 35 12.26 7.45 19.53
CA HIS A 35 12.63 8.56 20.39
C HIS A 35 12.77 9.83 19.57
N GLU A 36 12.29 10.95 20.09
CA GLU A 36 12.45 12.25 19.47
C GLU A 36 13.90 12.74 19.66
N THR A 37 14.49 13.29 18.59
CA THR A 37 15.87 13.79 18.57
C THR A 37 15.91 15.13 17.85
N ASP A 38 16.82 16.04 18.30
CA ASP A 38 16.93 17.38 17.75
C ASP A 38 17.43 17.41 16.29
N ASP A 39 18.18 16.38 15.88
CA ASP A 39 18.80 16.28 14.55
C ASP A 39 18.00 15.40 13.56
N ALA A 40 16.78 15.02 13.92
CA ALA A 40 15.92 14.11 13.15
C ALA A 40 16.55 12.73 12.84
N THR A 41 17.58 12.33 13.60
CA THR A 41 18.13 10.96 13.51
C THR A 41 17.16 9.99 14.16
N PRO A 42 16.61 9.00 13.42
CA PRO A 42 15.63 8.10 14.01
C PRO A 42 16.30 7.12 15.00
N ILE A 43 15.88 7.17 16.27
CA ILE A 43 16.34 6.24 17.32
C ILE A 43 15.21 5.29 17.68
N PRO A 44 15.39 3.96 17.49
CA PRO A 44 14.36 2.97 17.85
C PRO A 44 14.05 3.00 19.35
N ALA A 45 12.77 2.87 19.71
CA ALA A 45 12.33 2.76 21.10
C ALA A 45 12.55 1.35 21.67
N ASP A 46 12.69 0.34 20.82
CA ASP A 46 12.99 -1.04 21.18
C ASP A 46 13.82 -1.76 20.10
N HIS A 47 14.19 -3.02 20.40
CA HIS A 47 14.93 -3.92 19.51
C HIS A 47 14.21 -5.26 19.32
N ALA A 48 12.90 -5.29 19.53
CA ALA A 48 12.08 -6.48 19.35
C ALA A 48 11.97 -6.90 17.87
N GLY A 49 11.51 -8.10 17.62
CA GLY A 49 11.31 -8.70 16.30
C GLY A 49 9.85 -9.05 16.01
N TYR A 50 9.65 -9.74 14.91
CA TYR A 50 8.31 -10.09 14.40
C TYR A 50 7.53 -10.97 15.39
N PHE A 51 6.35 -10.48 15.83
CA PHE A 51 5.51 -11.12 16.85
C PHE A 51 6.21 -11.37 18.18
N ASP A 52 7.21 -10.58 18.51
CA ASP A 52 7.85 -10.68 19.84
C ASP A 52 6.83 -10.29 20.94
N LEU A 53 6.77 -11.10 21.98
CA LEU A 53 5.90 -10.91 23.15
C LEU A 53 6.74 -10.80 24.43
N THR A 54 8.05 -10.60 24.31
CA THR A 54 8.98 -10.50 25.43
C THR A 54 9.10 -9.06 25.93
N SER A 55 9.86 -8.87 27.01
CA SER A 55 10.18 -7.54 27.54
C SER A 55 11.02 -6.68 26.60
N SER A 56 11.54 -7.22 25.51
CA SER A 56 12.20 -6.45 24.45
C SER A 56 11.23 -5.63 23.59
N ASP A 57 9.93 -5.98 23.60
CA ASP A 57 8.86 -5.19 23.00
C ASP A 57 8.30 -4.17 24.01
N SER A 58 8.87 -3.00 24.04
CA SER A 58 8.45 -1.91 24.95
C SER A 58 7.12 -1.28 24.57
N ALA A 59 6.62 -1.53 23.35
CA ALA A 59 5.40 -0.90 22.82
C ALA A 59 4.12 -1.73 23.01
N THR A 60 4.15 -2.85 23.70
CA THR A 60 2.97 -3.72 23.87
C THR A 60 1.80 -2.98 24.53
N ASP A 61 2.04 -2.26 25.64
CA ASP A 61 1.00 -1.48 26.31
C ASP A 61 0.51 -0.32 25.46
N LEU A 62 1.42 0.39 24.78
CA LEU A 62 1.09 1.48 23.88
C LEU A 62 0.20 1.02 22.71
N ARG A 63 0.49 -0.15 22.12
CA ARG A 63 -0.39 -0.74 21.09
C ARG A 63 -1.76 -1.11 21.64
N ARG A 64 -1.82 -1.64 22.88
CA ARG A 64 -3.08 -1.97 23.56
C ARG A 64 -3.93 -0.71 23.80
N GLU A 65 -3.33 0.35 24.32
CA GLU A 65 -4.02 1.64 24.53
C GLU A 65 -4.49 2.26 23.23
N THR A 66 -3.66 2.22 22.18
CA THR A 66 -4.03 2.65 20.81
C THR A 66 -5.24 1.87 20.30
N THR A 67 -5.25 0.55 20.49
CA THR A 67 -6.37 -0.31 20.08
C THR A 67 -7.65 0.07 20.82
N LEU A 68 -7.59 0.23 22.14
CA LEU A 68 -8.75 0.62 22.97
C LEU A 68 -9.29 2.00 22.57
N ALA A 69 -8.41 2.97 22.31
CA ALA A 69 -8.80 4.31 21.87
C ALA A 69 -9.51 4.28 20.49
N LEU A 70 -9.05 3.45 19.55
CA LEU A 70 -9.70 3.27 18.26
C LEU A 70 -11.07 2.60 18.39
N GLU A 71 -11.19 1.57 19.23
CA GLU A 71 -12.46 0.88 19.48
C GLU A 71 -13.50 1.80 20.14
N GLN A 72 -13.07 2.71 21.03
CA GLN A 72 -13.95 3.75 21.60
C GLN A 72 -14.49 4.72 20.53
N LEU A 73 -13.73 4.93 19.44
CA LEU A 73 -14.18 5.70 18.27
C LEU A 73 -14.95 4.86 17.25
N SER A 74 -15.34 3.64 17.61
CA SER A 74 -16.03 2.69 16.73
C SER A 74 -15.20 2.28 15.51
N ILE A 75 -13.87 2.30 15.62
CA ILE A 75 -12.93 1.81 14.61
C ILE A 75 -12.39 0.45 15.08
N PRO A 76 -12.96 -0.66 14.60
CA PRO A 76 -12.61 -1.98 15.10
C PRO A 76 -11.24 -2.43 14.59
N VAL A 77 -10.40 -2.90 15.50
CA VAL A 77 -9.07 -3.44 15.21
C VAL A 77 -9.16 -4.96 15.06
N ALA A 78 -8.51 -5.50 14.03
CA ALA A 78 -8.40 -6.93 13.81
C ALA A 78 -7.16 -7.51 14.51
N TYR A 79 -6.01 -6.86 14.31
CA TYR A 79 -4.72 -7.26 14.88
C TYR A 79 -3.85 -6.03 15.18
N SER A 80 -3.03 -6.15 16.24
CA SER A 80 -1.95 -5.21 16.54
C SER A 80 -0.76 -6.03 17.07
N TYR A 81 0.45 -5.81 16.51
CA TYR A 81 1.62 -6.62 16.83
C TYR A 81 2.93 -5.88 16.46
N HIS A 82 4.05 -6.37 17.02
CA HIS A 82 5.38 -5.93 16.63
C HIS A 82 5.73 -6.48 15.24
N SER A 83 6.20 -5.63 14.33
CA SER A 83 6.57 -6.01 12.95
C SER A 83 8.05 -6.43 12.85
N ASN A 84 8.63 -6.43 11.65
CA ASN A 84 9.93 -7.06 11.40
C ASN A 84 11.16 -6.27 11.88
N ALA A 85 11.11 -4.94 11.80
CA ALA A 85 12.24 -4.08 12.17
C ALA A 85 12.15 -3.64 13.64
N PRO A 86 13.26 -3.28 14.29
CA PRO A 86 13.26 -2.68 15.62
C PRO A 86 12.27 -1.49 15.69
N SER A 87 11.47 -1.44 16.74
CA SER A 87 10.41 -0.44 16.95
C SER A 87 9.34 -0.35 15.87
N GLN A 88 9.30 -1.29 14.95
CA GLN A 88 8.27 -1.34 13.92
C GLN A 88 7.02 -2.05 14.45
N ASN A 89 5.90 -1.38 14.33
CA ASN A 89 4.60 -1.85 14.76
C ASN A 89 3.66 -1.98 13.58
N ALA A 90 2.68 -2.86 13.70
CA ALA A 90 1.63 -3.04 12.70
C ALA A 90 0.26 -3.00 13.37
N ILE A 91 -0.70 -2.35 12.71
CA ILE A 91 -2.11 -2.39 13.07
C ILE A 91 -2.93 -2.75 11.82
N GLU A 92 -3.83 -3.71 11.97
CA GLU A 92 -4.78 -4.13 10.95
C GLU A 92 -6.19 -3.77 11.41
N LEU A 93 -6.86 -2.87 10.68
CA LEU A 93 -8.24 -2.53 10.96
C LEU A 93 -9.17 -3.53 10.27
N ARG A 94 -10.35 -3.73 10.84
CA ARG A 94 -11.38 -4.52 10.15
C ARG A 94 -11.82 -3.81 8.89
N TYR A 95 -12.23 -4.58 7.89
CA TYR A 95 -12.70 -4.02 6.62
C TYR A 95 -13.95 -3.16 6.82
N ALA A 96 -14.05 -2.14 6.01
CA ALA A 96 -15.19 -1.24 5.91
C ALA A 96 -15.38 -0.84 4.44
N GLU A 97 -16.49 -0.20 4.11
CA GLU A 97 -16.68 0.45 2.83
C GLU A 97 -15.53 1.42 2.55
N ALA A 98 -15.15 1.58 1.28
CA ALA A 98 -13.94 2.27 0.84
C ALA A 98 -13.73 3.66 1.46
N VAL A 99 -14.76 4.52 1.51
CA VAL A 99 -14.67 5.87 2.10
C VAL A 99 -14.50 5.80 3.61
N THR A 100 -15.32 5.00 4.29
CA THR A 100 -15.21 4.76 5.73
C THR A 100 -13.83 4.19 6.10
N CYS A 101 -13.28 3.29 5.26
CA CYS A 101 -11.93 2.78 5.46
C CYS A 101 -10.88 3.89 5.39
N ALA A 102 -10.99 4.81 4.42
CA ALA A 102 -10.07 5.94 4.31
C ALA A 102 -10.17 6.88 5.52
N ASP A 103 -11.38 7.18 5.99
CA ASP A 103 -11.64 7.96 7.22
C ASP A 103 -10.98 7.28 8.45
N ASN A 104 -11.16 5.96 8.57
CA ASN A 104 -10.58 5.15 9.65
C ASN A 104 -9.05 5.15 9.62
N ILE A 105 -8.42 5.07 8.44
CA ILE A 105 -6.96 5.17 8.28
C ILE A 105 -6.45 6.53 8.77
N MET A 106 -7.10 7.62 8.37
CA MET A 106 -6.70 8.97 8.78
C MET A 106 -6.83 9.14 10.29
N THR A 107 -7.93 8.69 10.88
CA THR A 107 -8.17 8.72 12.32
C THR A 107 -7.16 7.84 13.06
N ALA A 108 -6.88 6.62 12.57
CA ALA A 108 -5.90 5.73 13.18
C ALA A 108 -4.49 6.36 13.22
N ARG A 109 -4.05 7.02 12.14
CA ARG A 109 -2.78 7.74 12.14
C ARG A 109 -2.72 8.86 13.19
N LEU A 110 -3.82 9.58 13.38
CA LEU A 110 -3.90 10.62 14.40
C LEU A 110 -3.80 10.03 15.80
N ILE A 111 -4.59 9.01 16.09
CA ILE A 111 -4.60 8.35 17.41
C ILE A 111 -3.24 7.73 17.73
N ILE A 112 -2.61 7.02 16.78
CA ILE A 112 -1.27 6.44 16.94
C ILE A 112 -0.25 7.52 17.33
N ARG A 113 -0.29 8.69 16.67
CA ARG A 113 0.61 9.83 17.00
C ARG A 113 0.32 10.40 18.38
N GLN A 114 -0.94 10.57 18.74
CA GLN A 114 -1.34 11.09 20.05
C GLN A 114 -0.91 10.16 21.19
N GLN A 115 -1.12 8.86 21.02
CA GLN A 115 -0.71 7.87 22.03
C GLN A 115 0.82 7.82 22.16
N ALA A 116 1.55 7.84 21.04
CA ALA A 116 3.02 7.91 21.07
C ALA A 116 3.51 9.14 21.84
N HIS A 117 2.97 10.33 21.54
CA HIS A 117 3.34 11.58 22.21
C HIS A 117 3.04 11.54 23.71
N ALA A 118 1.90 10.96 24.13
CA ALA A 118 1.56 10.81 25.54
C ALA A 118 2.57 9.92 26.31
N HIS A 119 3.30 9.05 25.61
CA HIS A 119 4.37 8.19 26.16
C HIS A 119 5.79 8.71 25.91
N GLY A 120 5.94 9.97 25.48
CA GLY A 120 7.26 10.57 25.20
C GLY A 120 7.94 9.98 23.95
N LEU A 121 7.16 9.45 23.02
CA LEU A 121 7.63 8.90 21.76
C LEU A 121 7.03 9.63 20.55
N MET A 122 7.67 9.49 19.40
CA MET A 122 7.16 9.92 18.12
C MET A 122 6.70 8.71 17.29
N ALA A 123 5.51 8.79 16.68
CA ALA A 123 5.07 7.81 15.70
C ALA A 123 5.40 8.27 14.28
N SER A 124 6.23 7.50 13.58
CA SER A 124 6.62 7.77 12.20
C SER A 124 5.93 6.83 11.22
N PHE A 125 5.32 7.42 10.20
CA PHE A 125 4.74 6.73 9.04
C PHE A 125 5.65 6.81 7.80
N MET A 126 6.93 7.09 8.01
CA MET A 126 7.93 7.12 6.95
C MET A 126 8.10 5.73 6.34
N PRO A 127 8.06 5.58 5.00
CA PRO A 127 8.15 4.27 4.34
C PRO A 127 9.45 3.51 4.64
N LYS A 128 10.58 4.22 4.79
CA LYS A 128 11.90 3.62 5.03
C LYS A 128 12.75 4.53 5.92
N PRO A 129 12.56 4.54 7.26
CA PRO A 129 13.35 5.38 8.15
C PRO A 129 14.78 4.86 8.37
N PHE A 130 15.00 3.53 8.27
CA PHE A 130 16.31 2.92 8.50
C PHE A 130 16.83 2.19 7.29
N SER A 131 18.12 2.33 7.00
CA SER A 131 18.83 1.50 6.02
C SER A 131 19.02 0.07 6.56
N GLY A 132 18.99 -0.93 5.69
CA GLY A 132 19.29 -2.32 6.06
C GLY A 132 18.16 -3.07 6.79
N THR A 133 17.04 -2.41 7.15
CA THR A 133 15.89 -3.05 7.82
C THR A 133 14.65 -3.11 6.93
N SER A 134 13.56 -3.70 7.41
CA SER A 134 12.26 -3.62 6.74
C SER A 134 11.68 -2.21 6.76
N GLY A 135 10.97 -1.81 5.72
CA GLY A 135 10.20 -0.57 5.67
C GLY A 135 8.73 -0.78 5.99
N SER A 136 7.98 0.33 6.13
CA SER A 136 6.56 0.35 6.45
C SER A 136 5.69 0.31 5.20
N GLY A 137 4.73 -0.61 5.16
CA GLY A 137 3.69 -0.71 4.14
C GLY A 137 2.32 -0.25 4.65
N MET A 138 1.46 0.12 3.72
CA MET A 138 0.02 0.25 3.92
C MET A 138 -0.66 -0.73 2.97
N TYR A 139 -0.81 -1.98 3.42
CA TYR A 139 -1.44 -3.01 2.60
C TYR A 139 -2.95 -2.80 2.55
N LEU A 140 -3.52 -2.86 1.36
CA LEU A 140 -4.96 -2.70 1.16
C LEU A 140 -5.57 -4.04 0.73
N TYR A 141 -6.28 -4.68 1.65
CA TYR A 141 -7.11 -5.84 1.35
C TYR A 141 -8.40 -5.37 0.71
N GLN A 142 -8.64 -5.75 -0.53
CA GLN A 142 -9.75 -5.27 -1.34
C GLN A 142 -10.69 -6.41 -1.73
N SER A 143 -11.98 -6.15 -1.74
CA SER A 143 -13.01 -7.05 -2.23
C SER A 143 -14.21 -6.24 -2.76
N LEU A 144 -14.89 -6.78 -3.76
CA LEU A 144 -16.15 -6.25 -4.27
C LEU A 144 -17.31 -7.14 -3.81
N PHE A 145 -18.39 -6.51 -3.44
CA PHE A 145 -19.64 -7.15 -3.05
C PHE A 145 -20.78 -6.61 -3.91
N ASP A 146 -21.83 -7.40 -4.09
CA ASP A 146 -23.11 -6.88 -4.55
C ASP A 146 -23.89 -6.18 -3.41
N HIS A 147 -25.01 -5.55 -3.72
CA HIS A 147 -25.88 -4.92 -2.71
C HIS A 147 -26.56 -5.93 -1.77
N GLU A 148 -26.56 -7.21 -2.12
CA GLU A 148 -27.09 -8.31 -1.31
C GLU A 148 -26.04 -8.85 -0.30
N GLY A 149 -24.79 -8.33 -0.38
CA GLY A 149 -23.69 -8.70 0.49
C GLY A 149 -22.96 -9.98 0.05
N THR A 150 -23.08 -10.38 -1.22
CA THR A 150 -22.32 -11.51 -1.79
C THR A 150 -20.95 -11.05 -2.25
N ASN A 151 -19.90 -11.78 -1.87
CA ASN A 151 -18.53 -11.51 -2.32
C ASN A 151 -18.34 -11.90 -3.79
N LEU A 152 -18.11 -10.92 -4.67
CA LEU A 152 -17.98 -11.12 -6.11
C LEU A 152 -16.61 -11.66 -6.53
N PHE A 153 -15.61 -11.63 -5.63
CA PHE A 153 -14.29 -12.18 -5.94
C PHE A 153 -14.20 -13.70 -5.79
N TRP A 154 -15.14 -14.30 -5.07
CA TRP A 154 -15.12 -15.74 -4.87
C TRP A 154 -15.59 -16.51 -6.10
N GLY A 155 -14.91 -17.64 -6.41
CA GLY A 155 -15.30 -18.60 -7.43
C GLY A 155 -14.99 -20.04 -6.99
N PRO A 156 -15.71 -21.06 -7.52
CA PRO A 156 -15.49 -22.47 -7.22
C PRO A 156 -14.06 -22.92 -7.57
N LYS A 157 -13.45 -23.73 -6.71
CA LYS A 157 -12.05 -24.19 -6.88
C LYS A 157 -11.80 -24.98 -8.17
N SER A 158 -12.80 -25.73 -8.63
CA SER A 158 -12.70 -26.57 -9.82
C SER A 158 -12.61 -25.77 -11.12
N GLU A 159 -13.04 -24.51 -11.10
CA GLU A 159 -13.15 -23.68 -12.29
C GLU A 159 -12.17 -22.52 -12.31
N HIS A 160 -11.66 -22.10 -11.13
CA HIS A 160 -10.93 -20.85 -11.01
C HIS A 160 -9.64 -20.97 -10.19
N VAL A 161 -8.60 -20.29 -10.67
CA VAL A 161 -7.30 -20.19 -9.98
C VAL A 161 -7.46 -19.38 -8.68
N ALA A 162 -6.89 -19.89 -7.59
CA ALA A 162 -6.90 -19.23 -6.28
C ALA A 162 -8.30 -18.96 -5.70
N HIS A 163 -9.32 -19.69 -6.12
CA HIS A 163 -10.74 -19.45 -5.81
C HIS A 163 -11.26 -18.06 -6.23
N LEU A 164 -10.59 -17.39 -7.14
CA LEU A 164 -11.07 -16.13 -7.72
C LEU A 164 -12.10 -16.42 -8.83
N SER A 165 -13.20 -15.70 -8.80
CA SER A 165 -14.16 -15.60 -9.90
C SER A 165 -13.49 -15.00 -11.14
N GLU A 166 -14.15 -15.04 -12.29
CA GLU A 166 -13.69 -14.33 -13.48
C GLU A 166 -13.54 -12.85 -13.23
N LEU A 167 -14.52 -12.22 -12.55
CA LEU A 167 -14.48 -10.83 -12.14
C LEU A 167 -13.26 -10.55 -11.25
N GLY A 168 -13.01 -11.35 -10.21
CA GLY A 168 -11.86 -11.19 -9.33
C GLY A 168 -10.52 -11.33 -10.06
N ARG A 169 -10.43 -12.24 -11.05
CA ARG A 169 -9.25 -12.39 -11.90
C ARG A 169 -9.00 -11.18 -12.78
N SER A 170 -10.04 -10.67 -13.42
CA SER A 170 -9.95 -9.47 -14.26
C SER A 170 -9.59 -8.23 -13.43
N TYR A 171 -10.12 -8.13 -12.20
CA TYR A 171 -9.74 -7.07 -11.26
C TYR A 171 -8.24 -7.11 -10.93
N VAL A 172 -7.70 -8.27 -10.56
CA VAL A 172 -6.25 -8.44 -10.31
C VAL A 172 -5.44 -8.10 -11.56
N ALA A 173 -5.85 -8.58 -12.73
CA ALA A 173 -5.18 -8.28 -14.00
C ALA A 173 -5.13 -6.76 -14.27
N GLY A 174 -6.20 -6.02 -13.93
CA GLY A 174 -6.24 -4.56 -13.99
C GLY A 174 -5.22 -3.91 -13.06
N LEU A 175 -5.15 -4.35 -11.79
CA LEU A 175 -4.14 -3.87 -10.84
C LEU A 175 -2.71 -4.08 -11.37
N LEU A 176 -2.43 -5.20 -12.01
CA LEU A 176 -1.10 -5.49 -12.57
C LEU A 176 -0.79 -4.61 -13.79
N LYS A 177 -1.74 -4.49 -14.71
CA LYS A 177 -1.57 -3.72 -15.96
C LYS A 177 -1.31 -2.25 -15.69
N TYR A 178 -2.07 -1.65 -14.78
CA TYR A 178 -2.04 -0.22 -14.49
C TYR A 178 -1.15 0.15 -13.28
N ALA A 179 -0.39 -0.81 -12.74
CA ALA A 179 0.43 -0.62 -11.55
C ALA A 179 1.35 0.61 -11.61
N SER A 180 2.09 0.76 -12.72
CA SER A 180 3.02 1.87 -12.89
C SER A 180 2.34 3.23 -12.96
N GLU A 181 1.07 3.26 -13.40
CA GLU A 181 0.30 4.49 -13.57
C GLU A 181 -0.22 5.03 -12.25
N PHE A 182 -0.62 4.16 -11.31
CA PHE A 182 -1.11 4.60 -10.00
C PHE A 182 -0.01 4.62 -8.90
N LEU A 183 1.20 4.18 -9.19
CA LEU A 183 2.25 4.04 -8.16
C LEU A 183 2.61 5.38 -7.51
N LEU A 184 2.60 6.49 -8.25
CA LEU A 184 2.81 7.84 -7.69
C LEU A 184 1.84 8.17 -6.55
N VAL A 185 0.60 7.70 -6.65
CA VAL A 185 -0.45 7.95 -5.66
C VAL A 185 -0.29 7.05 -4.44
N THR A 186 0.11 5.80 -4.64
CA THR A 186 0.28 4.81 -3.57
C THR A 186 1.65 4.89 -2.89
N ASN A 187 2.63 5.50 -3.55
CA ASN A 187 4.03 5.63 -3.12
C ASN A 187 4.54 7.04 -3.44
N PRO A 188 4.06 8.07 -2.69
CA PRO A 188 4.12 9.46 -3.13
C PRO A 188 5.41 10.20 -2.81
N THR A 189 6.42 9.56 -2.20
CA THR A 189 7.64 10.24 -1.75
C THR A 189 8.91 9.61 -2.32
N VAL A 190 10.01 10.36 -2.37
CA VAL A 190 11.34 9.80 -2.69
C VAL A 190 11.64 8.61 -1.79
N ASN A 191 11.28 8.69 -0.52
CA ASN A 191 11.52 7.64 0.48
C ASN A 191 10.69 6.37 0.20
N SER A 192 9.53 6.48 -0.44
CA SER A 192 8.72 5.32 -0.88
C SER A 192 9.52 4.36 -1.75
N TYR A 193 10.34 4.87 -2.65
CA TYR A 193 11.16 4.07 -3.58
C TYR A 193 12.41 3.47 -2.91
N LYS A 194 12.83 4.00 -1.75
CA LYS A 194 13.85 3.36 -0.90
C LYS A 194 13.30 2.14 -0.16
N ARG A 195 11.97 2.05 0.03
CA ARG A 195 11.30 0.84 0.49
C ARG A 195 11.15 -0.18 -0.64
N LEU A 196 10.79 0.24 -1.85
CA LEU A 196 10.54 -0.63 -3.01
C LEU A 196 11.84 -1.07 -3.70
N VAL A 197 12.75 -1.68 -2.94
CA VAL A 197 14.01 -2.25 -3.43
C VAL A 197 14.04 -3.76 -3.22
N ALA A 198 14.85 -4.46 -4.00
CA ALA A 198 14.97 -5.92 -3.92
C ALA A 198 15.49 -6.36 -2.54
N ASN A 199 14.62 -6.87 -1.70
CA ASN A 199 14.95 -7.47 -0.39
C ASN A 199 14.04 -8.67 -0.06
N GLY A 200 13.38 -9.26 -1.08
CA GLY A 200 12.58 -10.49 -0.98
C GLY A 200 11.14 -10.33 -0.46
N GLU A 201 10.74 -9.20 0.13
CA GLU A 201 9.40 -9.05 0.73
C GLU A 201 8.56 -7.86 0.21
N VAL A 202 9.12 -7.06 -0.69
CA VAL A 202 8.43 -5.90 -1.27
C VAL A 202 8.23 -6.05 -2.77
N PRO A 203 7.13 -5.53 -3.33
CA PRO A 203 6.87 -5.65 -4.75
C PRO A 203 7.76 -4.71 -5.57
N ILE A 204 8.57 -5.29 -6.43
CA ILE A 204 9.35 -4.57 -7.44
C ILE A 204 8.92 -4.92 -8.87
N PHE A 205 8.01 -5.87 -9.01
CA PHE A 205 7.41 -6.31 -10.27
C PHE A 205 5.88 -6.30 -10.20
N ALA A 206 5.23 -6.04 -11.33
CA ALA A 206 3.78 -6.14 -11.49
C ALA A 206 3.36 -7.61 -11.63
N THR A 207 3.33 -8.33 -10.51
CA THR A 207 3.00 -9.76 -10.46
C THR A 207 2.00 -10.06 -9.34
N TRP A 208 1.42 -11.26 -9.39
CA TRP A 208 0.54 -11.74 -8.34
C TRP A 208 0.94 -13.14 -7.85
N GLY A 209 0.51 -13.51 -6.66
CA GLY A 209 0.70 -14.84 -6.12
C GLY A 209 -0.05 -15.06 -4.81
N ARG A 210 -0.25 -16.35 -4.43
CA ARG A 210 -0.91 -16.73 -3.18
C ARG A 210 0.05 -16.68 -1.98
N LYS A 211 1.27 -17.12 -2.18
CA LYS A 211 2.30 -17.26 -1.14
C LYS A 211 3.50 -16.32 -1.33
N ASN A 212 3.61 -15.69 -2.49
CA ASN A 212 4.72 -14.79 -2.80
C ASN A 212 4.52 -13.43 -2.12
N ARG A 213 5.33 -13.12 -1.11
CA ARG A 213 5.30 -11.84 -0.40
C ARG A 213 5.91 -10.69 -1.20
N ALA A 214 6.72 -10.97 -2.23
CA ALA A 214 7.27 -9.98 -3.14
C ALA A 214 6.33 -9.65 -4.32
N ALA A 215 5.18 -10.33 -4.44
CA ALA A 215 4.18 -10.00 -5.45
C ALA A 215 3.49 -8.67 -5.15
N LEU A 216 3.15 -7.90 -6.21
CA LEU A 216 2.36 -6.67 -6.10
C LEU A 216 0.97 -6.95 -5.54
N VAL A 217 0.34 -8.02 -6.03
CA VAL A 217 -0.97 -8.46 -5.55
C VAL A 217 -0.86 -9.86 -4.97
N ARG A 218 -1.19 -10.00 -3.70
CA ARG A 218 -1.32 -11.30 -3.06
C ARG A 218 -2.79 -11.69 -2.94
N VAL A 219 -3.09 -12.95 -3.19
CA VAL A 219 -4.42 -13.52 -2.94
C VAL A 219 -4.32 -14.43 -1.72
N PRO A 220 -4.67 -13.94 -0.51
CA PRO A 220 -4.60 -14.73 0.70
C PRO A 220 -5.53 -15.94 0.64
N THR A 221 -5.07 -17.07 1.13
CA THR A 221 -5.94 -18.25 1.30
C THR A 221 -6.88 -18.04 2.48
N HIS A 222 -8.12 -18.39 2.33
CA HIS A 222 -9.10 -18.41 3.42
C HIS A 222 -9.41 -19.84 3.88
N LYS A 223 -9.97 -19.98 5.09
CA LYS A 223 -10.41 -21.28 5.60
C LYS A 223 -11.57 -21.81 4.75
N PRO A 224 -11.68 -23.15 4.57
CA PRO A 224 -12.81 -23.75 3.89
C PRO A 224 -14.15 -23.24 4.48
N GLY A 225 -15.13 -22.96 3.62
CA GLY A 225 -16.43 -22.42 4.00
C GLY A 225 -16.47 -20.91 4.29
N LYS A 226 -15.32 -20.19 4.25
CA LYS A 226 -15.25 -18.74 4.47
C LYS A 226 -15.19 -17.95 3.15
N HIS A 227 -16.14 -18.20 2.24
CA HIS A 227 -16.17 -17.59 0.90
C HIS A 227 -16.23 -16.07 0.93
N GLN A 228 -16.95 -15.50 1.90
CA GLN A 228 -17.05 -14.06 2.13
C GLN A 228 -15.71 -13.39 2.49
N ALA A 229 -14.70 -14.17 2.88
CA ALA A 229 -13.37 -13.67 3.18
C ALA A 229 -12.42 -13.60 1.96
N THR A 230 -12.92 -13.92 0.77
CA THR A 230 -12.11 -13.83 -0.47
C THR A 230 -11.75 -12.38 -0.74
N ARG A 231 -10.46 -12.10 -0.86
CA ARG A 231 -9.92 -10.75 -1.04
C ARG A 231 -8.60 -10.79 -1.78
N VAL A 232 -8.20 -9.65 -2.30
CA VAL A 232 -6.88 -9.42 -2.86
C VAL A 232 -6.14 -8.39 -1.99
N GLU A 233 -4.85 -8.54 -1.81
CA GLU A 233 -3.99 -7.67 -1.02
C GLU A 233 -3.07 -6.90 -1.96
N LEU A 234 -3.31 -5.60 -2.12
CA LEU A 234 -2.39 -4.70 -2.82
C LEU A 234 -1.25 -4.33 -1.88
N ARG A 235 0.00 -4.60 -2.28
CA ARG A 235 1.16 -4.56 -1.39
C ARG A 235 2.12 -3.41 -1.63
N SER A 236 1.98 -2.69 -2.76
CA SER A 236 2.83 -1.52 -3.03
C SER A 236 2.58 -0.33 -2.11
N PRO A 237 1.35 0.02 -1.72
CA PRO A 237 1.11 1.25 -0.99
C PRO A 237 1.93 1.33 0.31
N ASP A 238 2.29 2.54 0.68
CA ASP A 238 2.95 2.82 1.95
C ASP A 238 2.16 3.85 2.78
N PRO A 239 2.49 3.99 4.08
CA PRO A 239 1.69 4.83 4.97
C PRO A 239 1.87 6.34 4.73
N ALA A 240 2.72 6.80 3.81
CA ALA A 240 2.78 8.20 3.39
C ALA A 240 1.67 8.55 2.37
N ALA A 241 1.07 7.55 1.72
CA ALA A 241 0.03 7.77 0.72
C ALA A 241 -1.24 8.38 1.33
N ASN A 242 -1.93 9.21 0.56
CA ASN A 242 -3.29 9.63 0.89
C ASN A 242 -4.24 8.44 0.68
N PRO A 243 -4.95 7.94 1.73
CA PRO A 243 -5.75 6.72 1.61
C PRO A 243 -6.92 6.87 0.65
N TYR A 244 -7.54 8.05 0.56
CA TYR A 244 -8.64 8.28 -0.38
C TYR A 244 -8.17 8.12 -1.82
N LEU A 245 -7.04 8.76 -2.17
CA LEU A 245 -6.48 8.68 -3.51
C LEU A 245 -5.94 7.29 -3.83
N ALA A 246 -5.28 6.63 -2.87
CA ALA A 246 -4.73 5.28 -3.05
C ALA A 246 -5.84 4.23 -3.29
N ILE A 247 -6.94 4.32 -2.54
CA ILE A 247 -8.10 3.45 -2.72
C ILE A 247 -8.77 3.74 -4.06
N ALA A 248 -9.03 5.01 -4.40
CA ALA A 248 -9.66 5.39 -5.66
C ALA A 248 -8.83 4.92 -6.88
N ALA A 249 -7.53 5.21 -6.90
CA ALA A 249 -6.65 4.85 -8.00
C ALA A 249 -6.54 3.33 -8.20
N SER A 250 -6.43 2.56 -7.10
CA SER A 250 -6.39 1.10 -7.19
C SER A 250 -7.72 0.50 -7.60
N LEU A 251 -8.84 1.06 -7.12
CA LEU A 251 -10.19 0.67 -7.55
C LEU A 251 -10.37 0.88 -9.05
N ALA A 252 -10.03 2.07 -9.56
CA ALA A 252 -10.13 2.40 -10.98
C ALA A 252 -9.34 1.40 -11.85
N ALA A 253 -8.11 1.07 -11.43
CA ALA A 253 -7.30 0.09 -12.13
C ALA A 253 -7.97 -1.31 -12.16
N GLY A 254 -8.50 -1.76 -11.04
CA GLY A 254 -9.21 -3.03 -10.95
C GLY A 254 -10.49 -3.07 -11.79
N VAL A 255 -11.32 -2.02 -11.70
CA VAL A 255 -12.57 -1.88 -12.47
C VAL A 255 -12.30 -1.78 -13.97
N ARG A 256 -11.25 -1.07 -14.39
CA ARG A 256 -10.81 -1.01 -15.78
C ARG A 256 -10.45 -2.41 -16.27
N GLY A 257 -9.77 -3.23 -15.44
CA GLY A 257 -9.49 -4.62 -15.75
C GLY A 257 -10.73 -5.47 -15.97
N ILE A 258 -11.79 -5.26 -15.17
CA ILE A 258 -13.10 -5.93 -15.35
C ILE A 258 -13.75 -5.47 -16.65
N LYS A 259 -13.85 -4.16 -16.91
CA LYS A 259 -14.47 -3.59 -18.12
C LYS A 259 -13.77 -4.05 -19.40
N GLU A 260 -12.46 -4.22 -19.38
CA GLU A 260 -11.65 -4.70 -20.51
C GLU A 260 -11.63 -6.23 -20.62
N GLY A 261 -12.18 -6.97 -19.66
CA GLY A 261 -12.14 -8.44 -19.65
C GLY A 261 -10.71 -9.01 -19.60
N LEU A 262 -9.81 -8.34 -18.86
CA LEU A 262 -8.40 -8.72 -18.84
C LEU A 262 -8.22 -10.12 -18.26
N LYS A 263 -7.32 -10.87 -18.88
CA LYS A 263 -6.94 -12.22 -18.41
C LYS A 263 -5.82 -12.11 -17.39
N LEU A 264 -6.00 -12.80 -16.26
CA LEU A 264 -4.98 -12.89 -15.22
C LEU A 264 -3.77 -13.68 -15.75
N PRO A 265 -2.53 -13.14 -15.68
CA PRO A 265 -1.33 -13.89 -16.07
C PRO A 265 -1.07 -15.05 -15.09
N GLU A 266 -0.07 -15.87 -15.40
CA GLU A 266 0.34 -16.98 -14.53
C GLU A 266 0.80 -16.46 -13.14
N GLU A 267 0.55 -17.30 -12.12
CA GLU A 267 0.99 -17.01 -10.75
C GLU A 267 2.52 -16.94 -10.68
N SER A 268 3.05 -15.92 -10.02
CA SER A 268 4.48 -15.77 -9.80
C SER A 268 4.92 -16.37 -8.47
N PHE A 269 6.13 -16.91 -8.47
CA PHE A 269 6.82 -17.40 -7.27
C PHE A 269 7.97 -16.46 -6.92
N SER A 270 8.66 -16.71 -5.80
CA SER A 270 9.88 -15.99 -5.40
C SER A 270 11.03 -16.20 -6.39
N GLY A 271 12.04 -15.31 -6.36
CA GLY A 271 13.24 -15.44 -7.19
C GLY A 271 13.16 -14.74 -8.55
N LEU A 272 12.23 -13.84 -8.73
CA LEU A 272 12.14 -13.04 -9.97
C LEU A 272 13.27 -12.02 -10.10
N GLU A 273 13.84 -11.58 -9.00
CA GLU A 273 14.98 -10.67 -8.93
C GLU A 273 16.25 -11.23 -9.55
N ASP A 274 16.37 -12.55 -9.60
CA ASP A 274 17.51 -13.26 -10.20
C ASP A 274 17.39 -13.43 -11.72
N LEU A 275 16.23 -13.09 -12.29
CA LEU A 275 15.98 -13.20 -13.72
C LEU A 275 16.53 -12.01 -14.49
N SER A 276 17.05 -12.29 -15.69
CA SER A 276 17.45 -11.22 -16.61
C SER A 276 16.22 -10.44 -17.13
N GLU A 277 16.42 -9.16 -17.51
CA GLU A 277 15.36 -8.33 -18.10
C GLU A 277 14.74 -8.99 -19.36
N ARG A 278 15.55 -9.73 -20.12
CA ARG A 278 15.08 -10.48 -21.30
C ARG A 278 14.12 -11.61 -20.90
N GLU A 279 14.40 -12.30 -19.80
CA GLU A 279 13.56 -13.38 -19.28
C GLU A 279 12.25 -12.82 -18.70
N LEU A 280 12.32 -11.71 -17.95
CA LEU A 280 11.15 -11.02 -17.44
C LEU A 280 10.23 -10.57 -18.58
N THR A 281 10.79 -9.93 -19.62
CA THR A 281 10.04 -9.51 -20.82
C THR A 281 9.38 -10.68 -21.52
N ARG A 282 10.09 -11.81 -21.68
CA ARG A 282 9.52 -13.03 -22.28
C ARG A 282 8.33 -13.58 -21.51
N ARG A 283 8.31 -13.43 -20.18
CA ARG A 283 7.20 -13.84 -19.30
C ARG A 283 6.11 -12.78 -19.17
N GLY A 284 6.25 -11.62 -19.83
CA GLY A 284 5.32 -10.49 -19.70
C GLY A 284 5.33 -9.85 -18.33
N ILE A 285 6.43 -10.00 -17.58
CA ILE A 285 6.59 -9.40 -16.25
C ILE A 285 7.24 -8.05 -16.40
N HIS A 286 6.56 -7.01 -15.88
CA HIS A 286 7.03 -5.64 -15.92
C HIS A 286 7.58 -5.22 -14.55
N ARG A 287 8.70 -4.52 -14.57
CA ARG A 287 9.26 -3.88 -13.38
C ARG A 287 8.47 -2.61 -13.05
N LEU A 288 8.19 -2.42 -11.77
CA LEU A 288 7.60 -1.17 -11.27
C LEU A 288 8.61 -0.03 -11.30
N PRO A 289 8.17 1.24 -11.36
CA PRO A 289 9.03 2.41 -11.20
C PRO A 289 9.95 2.29 -9.99
N ARG A 290 11.22 2.61 -10.17
CA ARG A 290 12.27 2.49 -9.15
C ARG A 290 12.58 3.80 -8.44
N THR A 291 12.10 4.90 -8.99
CA THR A 291 12.32 6.26 -8.49
C THR A 291 11.04 7.06 -8.56
N LEU A 292 10.97 8.13 -7.75
CA LEU A 292 9.86 9.08 -7.82
C LEU A 292 9.74 9.67 -9.23
N GLY A 293 10.87 10.02 -9.88
CA GLY A 293 10.87 10.58 -11.23
C GLY A 293 10.32 9.63 -12.30
N GLU A 294 10.56 8.31 -12.18
CA GLU A 294 9.95 7.32 -13.08
C GLU A 294 8.43 7.19 -12.84
N ALA A 295 8.00 7.22 -11.58
CA ALA A 295 6.59 7.14 -11.24
C ALA A 295 5.80 8.38 -11.70
N ILE A 296 6.38 9.58 -11.58
CA ILE A 296 5.77 10.80 -12.10
C ILE A 296 5.55 10.68 -13.60
N LYS A 297 6.57 10.22 -14.37
CA LYS A 297 6.47 10.05 -15.83
C LYS A 297 5.38 9.05 -16.24
N SER A 298 5.19 7.99 -15.46
CA SER A 298 4.16 6.99 -15.74
C SER A 298 2.76 7.52 -15.42
N PHE A 299 2.63 8.23 -14.29
CA PHE A 299 1.37 8.85 -13.86
C PHE A 299 0.91 9.97 -14.80
N ASP A 300 1.81 10.86 -15.22
CA ASP A 300 1.49 12.01 -16.07
C ASP A 300 0.89 11.60 -17.42
N LYS A 301 1.30 10.45 -17.94
CA LYS A 301 0.79 9.87 -19.19
C LYS A 301 -0.48 9.07 -19.04
N SER A 302 -0.96 8.86 -17.82
CA SER A 302 -2.09 7.98 -17.54
C SER A 302 -3.42 8.66 -17.82
N GLU A 303 -4.14 8.20 -18.83
CA GLU A 303 -5.53 8.59 -19.07
C GLU A 303 -6.42 8.09 -17.93
N LEU A 304 -6.18 6.87 -17.43
CA LEU A 304 -6.94 6.29 -16.33
C LEU A 304 -6.86 7.16 -15.07
N MET A 305 -5.68 7.66 -14.71
CA MET A 305 -5.55 8.51 -13.53
C MET A 305 -6.21 9.87 -13.73
N ARG A 306 -6.15 10.43 -14.92
CA ARG A 306 -6.85 11.68 -15.25
C ARG A 306 -8.38 11.54 -15.22
N GLU A 307 -8.91 10.43 -15.69
CA GLU A 307 -10.35 10.11 -15.60
C GLU A 307 -10.78 9.93 -14.13
N THR A 308 -9.95 9.25 -13.33
CA THR A 308 -10.25 8.89 -11.93
C THR A 308 -10.17 10.07 -10.97
N LEU A 309 -9.08 10.84 -11.03
CA LEU A 309 -8.74 11.88 -10.06
C LEU A 309 -9.08 13.28 -10.54
N GLY A 310 -9.30 13.42 -11.85
CA GLY A 310 -9.51 14.71 -12.50
C GLY A 310 -8.20 15.44 -12.82
N GLY A 311 -8.24 16.26 -13.90
CA GLY A 311 -7.05 16.96 -14.39
C GLY A 311 -6.37 17.83 -13.35
N HIS A 312 -7.13 18.57 -12.55
CA HIS A 312 -6.60 19.48 -11.53
C HIS A 312 -5.73 18.76 -10.48
N ILE A 313 -6.20 17.62 -9.94
CA ILE A 313 -5.44 16.85 -8.95
C ILE A 313 -4.19 16.24 -9.60
N CYS A 314 -4.33 15.72 -10.83
CA CYS A 314 -3.20 15.13 -11.55
C CYS A 314 -2.11 16.17 -11.82
N ASP A 315 -2.46 17.33 -12.36
CA ASP A 315 -1.50 18.40 -12.68
C ASP A 315 -0.81 18.91 -11.42
N TYR A 316 -1.57 19.10 -10.32
CA TYR A 316 -1.02 19.50 -9.02
C TYR A 316 -0.03 18.45 -8.47
N LEU A 317 -0.39 17.16 -8.50
CA LEU A 317 0.50 16.09 -8.04
C LEU A 317 1.79 16.04 -8.87
N VAL A 318 1.69 16.11 -10.18
CA VAL A 318 2.85 16.10 -11.10
C VAL A 318 3.78 17.27 -10.78
N GLU A 319 3.24 18.49 -10.67
CA GLU A 319 4.04 19.69 -10.36
C GLU A 319 4.73 19.59 -9.01
N GLN A 320 3.99 19.22 -7.94
CA GLN A 320 4.56 19.13 -6.60
C GLN A 320 5.61 18.02 -6.49
N LYS A 321 5.38 16.88 -7.17
CA LYS A 321 6.30 15.75 -7.10
C LYS A 321 7.54 15.93 -7.94
N TRP A 322 7.49 16.69 -9.04
CA TRP A 322 8.70 17.12 -9.74
C TRP A 322 9.55 18.06 -8.89
N ARG A 323 8.96 19.02 -8.16
CA ARG A 323 9.70 19.88 -7.23
C ARG A 323 10.43 19.06 -6.16
N GLU A 324 9.73 18.11 -5.51
CA GLU A 324 10.34 17.21 -4.51
C GLU A 324 11.49 16.39 -5.11
N TRP A 325 11.31 15.87 -6.33
CA TRP A 325 12.32 15.09 -7.03
C TRP A 325 13.56 15.92 -7.40
N ASP A 326 13.39 17.11 -7.93
CA ASP A 326 14.48 18.01 -8.31
C ASP A 326 15.25 18.50 -7.09
N GLU A 327 14.56 18.83 -6.00
CA GLU A 327 15.19 19.16 -4.73
C GLU A 327 16.04 18.01 -4.21
N TYR A 328 15.48 16.81 -4.15
CA TYR A 328 16.22 15.61 -3.73
C TYR A 328 17.44 15.34 -4.61
N CYS A 329 17.34 15.48 -5.92
CA CYS A 329 18.45 15.27 -6.85
C CYS A 329 19.57 16.30 -6.69
N SER A 330 19.29 17.46 -6.12
CA SER A 330 20.31 18.50 -5.85
C SER A 330 21.10 18.26 -4.55
N VAL A 331 20.63 17.35 -3.67
CA VAL A 331 21.27 17.07 -2.38
C VAL A 331 22.47 16.16 -2.56
N VAL A 332 23.65 16.62 -2.10
CA VAL A 332 24.85 15.78 -2.02
C VAL A 332 24.82 14.95 -0.75
N THR A 333 24.66 13.64 -0.88
CA THR A 333 24.51 12.70 0.22
C THR A 333 25.84 12.33 0.88
N ASP A 334 25.79 11.85 2.13
CA ASP A 334 26.98 11.32 2.82
C ASP A 334 27.54 10.08 2.10
N TRP A 335 26.70 9.29 1.46
CA TRP A 335 27.14 8.16 0.66
C TRP A 335 28.00 8.61 -0.54
N GLU A 336 27.59 9.65 -1.25
CA GLU A 336 28.35 10.22 -2.37
C GLU A 336 29.70 10.77 -1.89
N ARG A 337 29.69 11.53 -0.80
CA ARG A 337 30.95 12.03 -0.20
C ARG A 337 31.89 10.90 0.19
N LYS A 338 31.37 9.88 0.89
CA LYS A 338 32.18 8.71 1.32
C LYS A 338 32.71 7.92 0.13
N THR A 339 31.94 7.85 -0.96
CA THR A 339 32.30 7.02 -2.13
C THR A 339 33.21 7.76 -3.09
N TYR A 340 33.01 9.05 -3.33
CA TYR A 340 33.64 9.76 -4.43
C TYR A 340 34.67 10.81 -3.99
N TYR A 341 34.59 11.36 -2.78
CA TYR A 341 35.41 12.50 -2.33
C TYR A 341 36.93 12.28 -2.47
N ALA A 342 37.41 11.07 -2.19
CA ALA A 342 38.83 10.73 -2.25
C ALA A 342 39.21 9.85 -3.46
N GLY A 343 38.24 9.42 -4.27
CA GLY A 343 38.46 8.40 -5.31
C GLY A 343 38.34 8.88 -6.75
N ILE A 344 37.96 10.15 -6.96
CA ILE A 344 37.84 10.78 -8.30
C ILE A 344 38.76 12.00 -8.38
#